data_ec51fdd69f61ffc3be073a2d068dcc2f
#
_entry.id   ec51fdd69f61ffc3be073a2d068dcc2f
#
_cell.length_a   1.000
_cell.length_b   1.000
_cell.length_c   1.000
_cell.angle_alpha   90.00
_cell.angle_beta   90.00
_cell.angle_gamma   90.00
#
_symmetry.space_group_name_H-M   'P 1'
#
loop_
_entity.id
_entity.type
_entity.pdbx_description
1 polymer ?
#
loop_
_entity_poly.entity_id
_entity_poly.type
_entity_poly.pdbx_seq_one_letter_code
_entity_poly.pdbx_strand_id
1 'polypeptide(L)'
;MSGSFHLPTAIVASGAILLVLGLIRLLRQGRRGSRGFVSDVDHATHATLHTASLASRHLQDGLTPEGTARAARHLRALLGSPAVAVCDPVSLLAWDGAAEHHRAHARADAEEVLATGRTIVLGYDAVGCADPDCPVKTAVIAPVVTEDRVVAALAAYGPQASAGLARATEEVARWVSTQAELAELGRQRTRTMEAELRALRAQISPHFIYNSLAAIASFVRTDPERARDLLLEFADFTRYALRRGGAFTTLAEELRNVERYLVLEQARFGDRMRVSLMIAPEVLPVTVPYLAIQPIVENAVRHGIAGKEGGGHVNIVATDKGSEAEISIEDDGIGSDPEEIRRVLDGQADPESVGLGNVDARLRQVYGDDFGLVVETAPGAGTKVTFRVPKYAPGVHASA
;
A
#
# COMPACT_ATOMS: atom_id res chain seq x y z
N MET A 1 -19.41 89.92 54.16
CA MET A 1 -18.30 88.98 54.46
C MET A 1 -18.75 87.56 54.09
N SER A 2 -18.25 86.99 53.04
CA SER A 2 -18.09 85.56 52.82
C SER A 2 -17.72 85.33 51.34
N GLY A 3 -16.48 85.39 51.09
CA GLY A 3 -15.92 84.96 49.81
C GLY A 3 -14.99 83.84 50.09
N SER A 4 -14.81 83.03 49.07
CA SER A 4 -13.75 82.08 48.94
C SER A 4 -13.95 80.71 49.60
N PHE A 5 -14.15 79.69 48.73
CA PHE A 5 -13.58 78.34 48.86
C PHE A 5 -14.00 77.42 47.68
N HIS A 6 -13.84 77.88 46.43
CA HIS A 6 -14.12 76.99 45.27
C HIS A 6 -12.91 76.68 44.40
N LEU A 7 -11.70 77.18 44.67
CA LEU A 7 -10.52 76.92 43.84
C LEU A 7 -9.90 75.55 44.02
N PRO A 8 -9.83 74.90 45.21
CA PRO A 8 -9.23 73.61 45.36
C PRO A 8 -10.05 72.43 44.78
N THR A 9 -11.38 72.56 44.76
CA THR A 9 -12.28 71.54 44.24
C THR A 9 -12.21 71.39 42.71
N ALA A 10 -12.00 72.51 41.99
CA ALA A 10 -11.83 72.49 40.55
C ALA A 10 -10.51 71.83 40.09
N ILE A 11 -9.43 72.03 40.83
CA ILE A 11 -8.11 71.38 40.54
C ILE A 11 -8.14 69.89 40.78
N VAL A 12 -8.79 69.42 41.86
CA VAL A 12 -8.95 68.03 42.18
C VAL A 12 -9.85 67.35 41.15
N ALA A 13 -10.93 68.00 40.71
CA ALA A 13 -11.82 67.47 39.68
C ALA A 13 -11.11 67.36 38.32
N SER A 14 -10.30 68.35 37.93
CA SER A 14 -9.52 68.29 36.68
C SER A 14 -8.46 67.22 36.69
N GLY A 15 -7.77 67.01 37.83
CA GLY A 15 -6.80 65.93 38.01
C GLY A 15 -7.44 64.53 37.89
N ALA A 16 -8.63 64.34 38.49
CA ALA A 16 -9.37 63.10 38.41
C ALA A 16 -9.83 62.78 36.96
N ILE A 17 -10.29 63.82 36.22
CA ILE A 17 -10.68 63.65 34.80
C ILE A 17 -9.48 63.27 33.93
N LEU A 18 -8.32 63.90 34.14
CA LEU A 18 -7.11 63.56 33.38
C LEU A 18 -6.60 62.18 33.70
N LEU A 19 -6.70 61.74 34.96
CA LEU A 19 -6.37 60.31 35.35
C LEU A 19 -7.32 59.32 34.71
N VAL A 20 -8.62 59.59 34.68
CA VAL A 20 -9.61 58.72 34.05
C VAL A 20 -9.41 58.67 32.52
N LEU A 21 -9.13 59.85 31.89
CA LEU A 21 -8.83 59.86 30.45
C LEU A 21 -7.50 59.15 30.13
N GLY A 22 -6.50 59.31 30.99
CA GLY A 22 -5.23 58.51 30.89
C GLY A 22 -5.44 57.02 31.00
N LEU A 23 -6.24 56.57 31.99
CA LEU A 23 -6.60 55.16 32.19
C LEU A 23 -7.41 54.58 31.02
N ILE A 24 -8.38 55.37 30.51
CA ILE A 24 -9.16 54.98 29.31
C ILE A 24 -8.26 54.86 28.08
N ARG A 25 -7.27 55.75 27.95
CA ARG A 25 -6.31 55.71 26.85
C ARG A 25 -5.38 54.47 26.96
N LEU A 26 -4.88 54.16 28.16
CA LEU A 26 -4.09 52.94 28.46
C LEU A 26 -4.90 51.66 28.24
N LEU A 27 -6.16 51.61 28.68
CA LEU A 27 -7.06 50.48 28.46
C LEU A 27 -7.44 50.30 26.97
N ARG A 28 -7.56 51.41 26.22
CA ARG A 28 -7.76 51.35 24.75
C ARG A 28 -6.49 50.94 24.00
N GLN A 29 -5.31 51.35 24.46
CA GLN A 29 -4.04 50.83 23.89
C GLN A 29 -3.81 49.37 24.20
N GLY A 30 -4.09 48.92 25.44
CA GLY A 30 -4.01 47.49 25.81
C GLY A 30 -5.01 46.59 25.04
N ARG A 31 -6.21 47.14 24.69
CA ARG A 31 -7.22 46.41 23.90
C ARG A 31 -6.93 46.38 22.39
N ARG A 32 -6.02 47.23 21.87
CA ARG A 32 -5.58 47.16 20.45
C ARG A 32 -4.53 46.14 20.18
N GLY A 33 -3.88 45.55 21.19
CA GLY A 33 -2.84 44.52 21.06
C GLY A 33 -3.33 43.09 20.93
N SER A 34 -4.65 42.82 20.82
CA SER A 34 -5.20 41.46 20.87
C SER A 34 -6.16 41.14 19.71
N ARG A 35 -5.95 41.72 18.54
CA ARG A 35 -6.77 41.42 17.36
C ARG A 35 -5.90 41.10 16.16
N GLY A 36 -5.71 39.78 15.94
CA GLY A 36 -5.16 39.31 14.67
C GLY A 36 -3.66 39.58 14.48
N PHE A 37 -3.13 39.08 13.38
CA PHE A 37 -1.74 39.28 12.99
C PHE A 37 -1.30 40.74 13.11
N VAL A 38 -0.31 41.01 13.96
CA VAL A 38 0.05 42.35 14.41
C VAL A 38 1.20 42.95 13.58
N SER A 39 1.84 42.15 12.70
CA SER A 39 2.96 42.63 11.88
C SER A 39 2.85 42.19 10.41
N ASP A 40 3.47 42.93 9.52
CA ASP A 40 3.62 42.60 8.10
C ASP A 40 4.32 41.22 7.94
N VAL A 41 5.16 40.86 8.91
CA VAL A 41 5.86 39.56 8.96
C VAL A 41 4.87 38.43 9.21
N ASP A 42 3.89 38.59 10.12
CA ASP A 42 2.88 37.56 10.40
C ASP A 42 1.96 37.36 9.19
N HIS A 43 1.60 38.43 8.49
CA HIS A 43 0.84 38.35 7.24
C HIS A 43 1.61 37.64 6.13
N ALA A 44 2.90 37.95 5.95
CA ALA A 44 3.76 37.30 4.97
C ALA A 44 3.95 35.80 5.26
N THR A 45 4.18 35.50 6.54
CA THR A 45 4.33 34.07 6.99
C THR A 45 3.04 33.28 6.73
N HIS A 46 1.89 33.82 7.09
CA HIS A 46 0.60 33.19 6.85
C HIS A 46 0.34 32.98 5.35
N ALA A 47 0.60 33.98 4.51
CA ALA A 47 0.43 33.91 3.08
C ALA A 47 1.34 32.84 2.45
N THR A 48 2.59 32.74 2.89
CA THR A 48 3.55 31.71 2.43
C THR A 48 3.08 30.32 2.80
N LEU A 49 2.70 30.08 4.07
CA LEU A 49 2.19 28.79 4.53
C LEU A 49 0.89 28.39 3.81
N HIS A 50 0.00 29.36 3.59
CA HIS A 50 -1.23 29.11 2.83
C HIS A 50 -0.94 28.71 1.38
N THR A 51 -0.03 29.42 0.71
CA THR A 51 0.38 29.14 -0.68
C THR A 51 1.04 27.76 -0.78
N ALA A 52 1.92 27.40 0.17
CA ALA A 52 2.51 26.09 0.25
C ALA A 52 1.45 24.97 0.44
N SER A 53 0.46 25.21 1.31
CA SER A 53 -0.66 24.28 1.51
C SER A 53 -1.50 24.07 0.25
N LEU A 54 -1.71 25.12 -0.56
CA LEU A 54 -2.39 25.00 -1.85
C LEU A 54 -1.57 24.20 -2.87
N ALA A 55 -0.26 24.42 -2.94
CA ALA A 55 0.63 23.65 -3.80
C ALA A 55 0.66 22.15 -3.38
N SER A 56 0.73 21.87 -2.07
CA SER A 56 0.75 20.50 -1.54
C SER A 56 -0.45 19.67 -2.00
N ARG A 57 -1.66 20.23 -2.01
CA ARG A 57 -2.87 19.52 -2.48
C ARG A 57 -2.75 19.03 -3.92
N HIS A 58 -2.05 19.75 -4.77
CA HIS A 58 -1.86 19.37 -6.17
C HIS A 58 -0.72 18.37 -6.38
N LEU A 59 0.14 18.16 -5.37
CA LEU A 59 1.26 17.23 -5.36
C LEU A 59 0.98 15.95 -4.55
N GLN A 60 -0.24 15.76 -4.04
CA GLN A 60 -0.62 14.57 -3.24
C GLN A 60 -0.43 13.25 -3.98
N ASP A 61 -0.62 13.27 -5.30
CA ASP A 61 -0.43 12.11 -6.16
C ASP A 61 0.99 12.04 -6.76
N GLY A 62 1.92 12.88 -6.26
CA GLY A 62 3.27 13.03 -6.76
C GLY A 62 3.39 14.03 -7.92
N LEU A 63 4.50 13.96 -8.65
CA LEU A 63 4.80 14.86 -9.76
C LEU A 63 4.10 14.42 -11.07
N THR A 64 2.77 14.36 -11.05
CA THR A 64 2.00 14.11 -12.27
C THR A 64 1.92 15.38 -13.14
N PRO A 65 1.85 15.30 -14.49
CA PRO A 65 1.75 16.48 -15.34
C PRO A 65 0.63 17.43 -14.95
N GLU A 66 -0.58 16.91 -14.68
CA GLU A 66 -1.75 17.71 -14.31
C GLU A 66 -1.62 18.33 -12.90
N GLY A 67 -1.11 17.56 -11.94
CA GLY A 67 -0.86 18.03 -10.56
C GLY A 67 0.21 19.10 -10.54
N THR A 68 1.34 18.85 -11.20
CA THR A 68 2.47 19.77 -11.27
C THR A 68 2.11 21.06 -12.00
N ALA A 69 1.34 21.00 -13.09
CA ALA A 69 0.85 22.20 -13.79
C ALA A 69 -0.04 23.09 -12.88
N ARG A 70 -0.90 22.46 -12.06
CA ARG A 70 -1.71 23.20 -11.08
C ARG A 70 -0.89 23.75 -9.91
N ALA A 71 0.15 23.03 -9.49
CA ALA A 71 1.06 23.46 -8.42
C ALA A 71 1.98 24.61 -8.86
N ALA A 72 2.38 24.66 -10.12
CA ALA A 72 3.40 25.57 -10.65
C ALA A 72 3.12 27.05 -10.34
N ARG A 73 1.86 27.52 -10.45
CA ARG A 73 1.48 28.89 -10.08
C ARG A 73 1.74 29.22 -8.59
N HIS A 74 1.57 28.24 -7.71
CA HIS A 74 1.82 28.40 -6.29
C HIS A 74 3.32 28.35 -5.99
N LEU A 75 4.07 27.47 -6.67
CA LEU A 75 5.54 27.41 -6.60
C LEU A 75 6.15 28.74 -7.06
N ARG A 76 5.64 29.31 -8.18
CA ARG A 76 6.05 30.62 -8.66
C ARG A 76 5.79 31.74 -7.63
N ALA A 77 4.62 31.71 -7.00
CA ALA A 77 4.26 32.67 -5.96
C ALA A 77 5.16 32.54 -4.71
N LEU A 78 5.54 31.31 -4.30
CA LEU A 78 6.48 31.06 -3.20
C LEU A 78 7.86 31.60 -3.50
N LEU A 79 8.33 31.47 -4.75
CA LEU A 79 9.65 31.93 -5.18
C LEU A 79 9.69 33.42 -5.51
N GLY A 80 8.53 34.06 -5.69
CA GLY A 80 8.46 35.45 -6.14
C GLY A 80 9.13 35.69 -7.50
N SER A 81 9.25 34.64 -8.33
CA SER A 81 9.92 34.69 -9.62
C SER A 81 8.95 35.01 -10.76
N PRO A 82 9.38 35.68 -11.84
CA PRO A 82 8.56 35.92 -13.03
C PRO A 82 8.04 34.68 -13.70
N ALA A 83 8.84 33.59 -13.72
CA ALA A 83 8.41 32.29 -14.26
C ALA A 83 9.06 31.14 -13.50
N VAL A 84 8.41 29.98 -13.54
CA VAL A 84 8.87 28.72 -12.94
C VAL A 84 8.66 27.57 -13.92
N ALA A 85 9.58 26.61 -13.94
CA ALA A 85 9.41 25.34 -14.64
C ALA A 85 9.69 24.16 -13.70
N VAL A 86 9.01 23.05 -13.96
CA VAL A 86 9.30 21.75 -13.35
C VAL A 86 9.51 20.75 -14.47
N CYS A 87 10.67 20.10 -14.49
CA CYS A 87 11.04 19.14 -15.52
C CYS A 87 11.35 17.79 -14.87
N ASP A 88 10.86 16.71 -15.45
CA ASP A 88 11.35 15.36 -15.14
C ASP A 88 12.49 14.97 -16.09
N PRO A 89 13.14 13.79 -15.95
CA PRO A 89 14.19 13.35 -16.86
C PRO A 89 13.76 13.24 -18.33
N VAL A 90 12.46 13.14 -18.62
CA VAL A 90 11.93 12.91 -19.97
C VAL A 90 11.35 14.17 -20.58
N SER A 91 10.62 14.98 -19.79
CA SER A 91 9.76 16.05 -20.30
C SER A 91 9.67 17.27 -19.37
N LEU A 92 9.11 18.36 -19.92
CA LEU A 92 8.65 19.49 -19.13
C LEU A 92 7.27 19.15 -18.54
N LEU A 93 7.17 19.01 -17.22
CA LEU A 93 5.91 18.74 -16.52
C LEU A 93 5.05 20.01 -16.40
N ALA A 94 5.67 21.16 -16.12
CA ALA A 94 4.94 22.41 -15.96
C ALA A 94 5.81 23.62 -16.30
N TRP A 95 5.15 24.65 -16.86
CA TRP A 95 5.61 26.02 -16.97
C TRP A 95 4.52 26.95 -16.46
N ASP A 96 4.87 27.91 -15.60
CA ASP A 96 3.94 28.97 -15.18
C ASP A 96 4.66 30.32 -15.10
N GLY A 97 4.06 31.34 -15.65
CA GLY A 97 4.54 32.71 -15.59
C GLY A 97 4.79 33.38 -16.92
N ALA A 98 5.62 34.43 -16.90
CA ALA A 98 5.97 35.23 -18.06
C ALA A 98 6.95 34.52 -19.00
N ALA A 99 7.20 35.12 -20.18
CA ALA A 99 8.22 34.69 -21.13
C ALA A 99 8.09 33.24 -21.59
N GLU A 100 6.88 32.85 -22.03
CA GLU A 100 6.53 31.47 -22.42
C GLU A 100 7.40 30.92 -23.56
N HIS A 101 8.07 31.78 -24.33
CA HIS A 101 9.02 31.36 -25.36
C HIS A 101 10.24 30.57 -24.80
N HIS A 102 10.57 30.72 -23.50
CA HIS A 102 11.60 29.91 -22.83
C HIS A 102 11.12 28.48 -22.49
N ARG A 103 9.80 28.21 -22.51
CA ARG A 103 9.23 26.91 -22.21
C ARG A 103 9.86 25.78 -23.00
N ALA A 104 10.14 26.02 -24.29
CA ALA A 104 10.73 25.01 -25.18
C ALA A 104 12.14 24.57 -24.76
N HIS A 105 12.88 25.43 -24.06
CA HIS A 105 14.26 25.19 -23.63
C HIS A 105 14.36 24.73 -22.18
N ALA A 106 13.31 24.86 -21.39
CA ALA A 106 13.33 24.61 -19.94
C ALA A 106 13.84 23.19 -19.57
N ARG A 107 13.53 22.18 -20.39
CA ARG A 107 14.04 20.82 -20.16
C ARG A 107 15.54 20.72 -20.43
N ALA A 108 16.04 21.39 -21.46
CA ALA A 108 17.47 21.44 -21.76
C ALA A 108 18.25 22.22 -20.68
N ASP A 109 17.70 23.33 -20.19
CA ASP A 109 18.26 24.12 -19.08
C ASP A 109 18.41 23.27 -17.80
N ALA A 110 17.50 22.31 -17.57
CA ALA A 110 17.51 21.45 -16.40
C ALA A 110 18.40 20.20 -16.52
N GLU A 111 18.97 19.91 -17.68
CA GLU A 111 19.67 18.65 -17.99
C GLU A 111 20.84 18.36 -17.05
N GLU A 112 21.67 19.34 -16.76
CA GLU A 112 22.81 19.19 -15.86
C GLU A 112 22.35 18.86 -14.42
N VAL A 113 21.29 19.53 -13.95
CA VAL A 113 20.72 19.28 -12.61
C VAL A 113 20.14 17.86 -12.51
N LEU A 114 19.42 17.43 -13.54
CA LEU A 114 18.83 16.09 -13.60
C LEU A 114 19.92 15.00 -13.64
N ALA A 115 21.07 15.28 -14.26
CA ALA A 115 22.18 14.34 -14.35
C ALA A 115 23.07 14.33 -13.10
N THR A 116 23.31 15.50 -12.48
CA THR A 116 24.30 15.64 -11.40
C THR A 116 23.71 15.72 -10.00
N GLY A 117 22.44 16.08 -9.88
CA GLY A 117 21.77 16.34 -8.60
C GLY A 117 22.29 17.61 -7.89
N ARG A 118 22.93 18.52 -8.60
CA ARG A 118 23.47 19.75 -8.03
C ARG A 118 22.70 20.96 -8.53
N THR A 119 22.43 21.90 -7.63
CA THR A 119 21.86 23.19 -8.00
C THR A 119 22.80 23.95 -8.90
N ILE A 120 22.29 24.51 -10.00
CA ILE A 120 23.05 25.38 -10.92
C ILE A 120 22.39 26.75 -11.06
N VAL A 121 23.21 27.71 -11.49
CA VAL A 121 22.74 29.04 -11.84
C VAL A 121 23.16 29.31 -13.31
N LEU A 122 22.14 29.52 -14.14
CA LEU A 122 22.35 29.91 -15.54
C LEU A 122 22.35 31.43 -15.66
N GLY A 123 23.43 31.93 -16.24
CA GLY A 123 23.56 33.37 -16.57
C GLY A 123 22.85 33.73 -17.86
N TYR A 124 22.91 35.00 -18.22
CA TYR A 124 22.25 35.58 -19.39
C TYR A 124 22.58 34.85 -20.70
N ASP A 125 23.85 34.53 -20.91
CA ASP A 125 24.32 33.88 -22.15
C ASP A 125 23.81 32.42 -22.26
N ALA A 126 23.62 31.75 -21.12
CA ALA A 126 23.15 30.37 -21.07
C ALA A 126 21.64 30.26 -21.27
N VAL A 127 20.87 31.17 -20.67
CA VAL A 127 19.39 31.21 -20.83
C VAL A 127 18.99 31.64 -22.26
N GLY A 128 19.83 32.43 -22.93
CA GLY A 128 19.75 32.80 -24.34
C GLY A 128 18.41 33.38 -24.77
N CYS A 129 18.21 34.68 -24.67
CA CYS A 129 16.97 35.34 -25.12
C CYS A 129 17.30 36.48 -26.08
N ALA A 130 16.67 36.46 -27.25
CA ALA A 130 16.82 37.53 -28.24
C ALA A 130 15.97 38.77 -27.91
N ASP A 131 15.01 38.68 -27.00
CA ASP A 131 14.14 39.76 -26.57
C ASP A 131 14.84 40.61 -25.48
N PRO A 132 15.20 41.88 -25.75
CA PRO A 132 15.85 42.74 -24.75
C PRO A 132 14.93 43.06 -23.56
N ASP A 133 13.61 43.09 -23.77
CA ASP A 133 12.61 43.43 -22.73
C ASP A 133 12.11 42.18 -21.97
N CYS A 134 12.63 41.00 -22.30
CA CYS A 134 12.22 39.78 -21.60
C CYS A 134 12.57 39.85 -20.10
N PRO A 135 11.61 39.55 -19.20
CA PRO A 135 11.86 39.54 -17.76
C PRO A 135 12.71 38.37 -17.28
N VAL A 136 13.00 37.40 -18.17
CA VAL A 136 13.84 36.22 -17.90
C VAL A 136 15.22 36.48 -18.50
N LYS A 137 16.24 36.61 -17.64
CA LYS A 137 17.63 36.80 -18.01
C LYS A 137 18.55 35.76 -17.38
N THR A 138 18.10 35.14 -16.30
CA THR A 138 18.84 34.13 -15.55
C THR A 138 17.88 33.04 -15.05
N ALA A 139 18.43 31.88 -14.70
CA ALA A 139 17.68 30.82 -14.03
C ALA A 139 18.46 30.24 -12.86
N VAL A 140 17.75 29.88 -11.79
CA VAL A 140 18.26 29.00 -10.73
C VAL A 140 17.50 27.70 -10.82
N ILE A 141 18.23 26.60 -10.92
CA ILE A 141 17.64 25.28 -11.10
C ILE A 141 18.13 24.36 -9.99
N ALA A 142 17.21 23.80 -9.21
CA ALA A 142 17.50 22.93 -8.08
C ALA A 142 16.88 21.54 -8.28
N PRO A 143 17.55 20.46 -7.81
CA PRO A 143 17.05 19.11 -7.95
C PRO A 143 15.90 18.83 -6.99
N VAL A 144 14.94 18.03 -7.44
CA VAL A 144 13.93 17.37 -6.62
C VAL A 144 14.36 15.92 -6.49
N VAL A 145 14.66 15.50 -5.26
CA VAL A 145 15.28 14.19 -4.95
C VAL A 145 14.34 13.36 -4.09
N THR A 146 14.17 12.09 -4.45
CA THR A 146 13.46 11.09 -3.63
C THR A 146 14.30 9.82 -3.57
N GLU A 147 14.48 9.23 -2.41
CA GLU A 147 15.28 7.99 -2.22
C GLU A 147 16.67 8.08 -2.91
N ASP A 148 17.38 9.19 -2.70
CA ASP A 148 18.70 9.48 -3.28
C ASP A 148 18.74 9.53 -4.83
N ARG A 149 17.59 9.65 -5.49
CA ARG A 149 17.49 9.80 -6.95
C ARG A 149 16.89 11.16 -7.32
N VAL A 150 17.44 11.79 -8.34
CA VAL A 150 16.86 12.99 -8.92
C VAL A 150 15.65 12.58 -9.77
N VAL A 151 14.44 12.95 -9.33
CA VAL A 151 13.19 12.64 -10.01
C VAL A 151 12.66 13.80 -10.83
N ALA A 152 13.08 15.04 -10.50
CA ALA A 152 12.73 16.23 -11.24
C ALA A 152 13.73 17.36 -10.95
N ALA A 153 13.59 18.47 -11.65
CA ALA A 153 14.27 19.74 -11.38
C ALA A 153 13.25 20.88 -11.34
N LEU A 154 13.38 21.75 -10.35
CA LEU A 154 12.63 22.99 -10.21
C LEU A 154 13.49 24.16 -10.67
N ALA A 155 13.04 24.88 -11.70
CA ALA A 155 13.71 26.06 -12.22
C ALA A 155 12.93 27.34 -11.88
N ALA A 156 13.61 28.32 -11.31
CA ALA A 156 13.11 29.66 -11.08
C ALA A 156 13.81 30.63 -12.04
N TYR A 157 13.03 31.26 -12.92
CA TYR A 157 13.52 32.20 -13.94
C TYR A 157 13.28 33.64 -13.48
N GLY A 158 14.27 34.52 -13.73
CA GLY A 158 14.14 35.91 -13.34
C GLY A 158 15.16 36.85 -13.99
N PRO A 159 15.09 38.16 -13.70
CA PRO A 159 16.00 39.14 -14.26
C PRO A 159 17.45 39.05 -13.68
N GLN A 160 17.56 38.52 -12.46
CA GLN A 160 18.84 38.34 -11.76
C GLN A 160 18.78 37.11 -10.87
N ALA A 161 19.86 36.31 -10.88
CA ALA A 161 20.03 35.20 -9.95
C ALA A 161 20.70 35.69 -8.67
N SER A 162 19.92 36.06 -7.70
CA SER A 162 20.43 36.44 -6.38
C SER A 162 20.68 35.21 -5.49
N ALA A 163 21.58 35.34 -4.51
CA ALA A 163 21.79 34.28 -3.51
C ALA A 163 20.52 33.99 -2.68
N GLY A 164 19.61 34.95 -2.57
CA GLY A 164 18.29 34.76 -1.96
C GLY A 164 17.39 33.87 -2.79
N LEU A 165 17.30 34.10 -4.10
CA LEU A 165 16.53 33.25 -5.03
C LEU A 165 17.11 31.85 -5.08
N ALA A 166 18.43 31.70 -5.10
CA ALA A 166 19.06 30.37 -5.10
C ALA A 166 18.66 29.56 -3.87
N ARG A 167 18.80 30.13 -2.67
CA ARG A 167 18.38 29.47 -1.43
C ARG A 167 16.86 29.18 -1.40
N ALA A 168 16.03 30.11 -1.84
CA ALA A 168 14.58 29.90 -1.90
C ALA A 168 14.23 28.77 -2.87
N THR A 169 14.89 28.68 -4.03
CA THR A 169 14.65 27.61 -5.01
C THR A 169 15.06 26.25 -4.44
N GLU A 170 16.19 26.15 -3.76
CA GLU A 170 16.64 24.94 -3.07
C GLU A 170 15.66 24.49 -1.98
N GLU A 171 15.18 25.43 -1.14
CA GLU A 171 14.22 25.12 -0.09
C GLU A 171 12.86 24.65 -0.64
N VAL A 172 12.36 25.32 -1.69
CA VAL A 172 11.13 24.92 -2.35
C VAL A 172 11.31 23.57 -3.07
N ALA A 173 12.46 23.33 -3.72
CA ALA A 173 12.76 22.04 -4.34
C ALA A 173 12.82 20.90 -3.30
N ARG A 174 13.46 21.15 -2.15
CA ARG A 174 13.50 20.19 -1.02
C ARG A 174 12.09 19.91 -0.47
N TRP A 175 11.27 20.95 -0.33
CA TRP A 175 9.89 20.78 0.09
C TRP A 175 9.08 19.99 -0.94
N VAL A 176 9.26 20.21 -2.25
CA VAL A 176 8.65 19.41 -3.33
C VAL A 176 9.12 17.96 -3.27
N SER A 177 10.40 17.71 -2.97
CA SER A 177 10.95 16.36 -2.74
C SER A 177 10.19 15.63 -1.64
N THR A 178 9.98 16.28 -0.49
CA THR A 178 9.19 15.70 0.61
C THR A 178 7.75 15.38 0.20
N GLN A 179 7.10 16.24 -0.60
CA GLN A 179 5.75 15.94 -1.11
C GLN A 179 5.75 14.73 -2.05
N ALA A 180 6.75 14.60 -2.91
CA ALA A 180 6.90 13.47 -3.82
C ALA A 180 7.16 12.16 -3.06
N GLU A 181 7.98 12.17 -2.01
CA GLU A 181 8.21 11.01 -1.13
C GLU A 181 6.93 10.57 -0.39
N LEU A 182 6.18 11.52 0.17
CA LEU A 182 4.91 11.22 0.83
C LEU A 182 3.89 10.58 -0.13
N ALA A 183 3.84 11.06 -1.38
CA ALA A 183 2.98 10.49 -2.41
C ALA A 183 3.40 9.06 -2.78
N GLU A 184 4.70 8.78 -2.88
CA GLU A 184 5.22 7.43 -3.15
C GLU A 184 4.90 6.46 -2.01
N LEU A 185 5.14 6.86 -0.77
CA LEU A 185 4.75 6.09 0.42
C LEU A 185 3.25 5.79 0.45
N GLY A 186 2.41 6.76 0.06
CA GLY A 186 0.97 6.56 -0.08
C GLY A 186 0.64 5.48 -1.13
N ARG A 187 1.26 5.54 -2.30
CA ARG A 187 1.08 4.55 -3.37
C ARG A 187 1.55 3.15 -2.96
N GLN A 188 2.70 3.04 -2.28
CA GLN A 188 3.20 1.76 -1.78
C GLN A 188 2.25 1.13 -0.77
N ARG A 189 1.72 1.92 0.18
CA ARG A 189 0.71 1.44 1.15
C ARG A 189 -0.55 0.93 0.46
N THR A 190 -1.05 1.67 -0.52
CA THR A 190 -2.24 1.26 -1.28
C THR A 190 -1.98 -0.06 -2.03
N ARG A 191 -0.85 -0.20 -2.71
CA ARG A 191 -0.45 -1.44 -3.40
C ARG A 191 -0.34 -2.62 -2.44
N THR A 192 0.25 -2.41 -1.26
CA THR A 192 0.36 -3.45 -0.21
C THR A 192 -1.02 -3.88 0.27
N MET A 193 -1.91 -2.92 0.60
CA MET A 193 -3.28 -3.21 0.99
C MET A 193 -4.07 -3.96 -0.09
N GLU A 194 -3.93 -3.57 -1.36
CA GLU A 194 -4.57 -4.27 -2.49
C GLU A 194 -4.01 -5.68 -2.69
N ALA A 195 -2.71 -5.87 -2.49
CA ALA A 195 -2.08 -7.20 -2.53
C ALA A 195 -2.57 -8.07 -1.38
N GLU A 196 -2.65 -7.54 -0.15
CA GLU A 196 -3.20 -8.23 1.01
C GLU A 196 -4.68 -8.61 0.80
N LEU A 197 -5.50 -7.68 0.26
CA LEU A 197 -6.91 -7.96 -0.05
C LEU A 197 -7.06 -9.03 -1.15
N ARG A 198 -6.18 -9.02 -2.16
CA ARG A 198 -6.18 -10.07 -3.19
C ARG A 198 -5.77 -11.42 -2.61
N ALA A 199 -4.74 -11.46 -1.77
CA ALA A 199 -4.32 -12.66 -1.07
C ALA A 199 -5.43 -13.22 -0.16
N LEU A 200 -6.12 -12.34 0.61
CA LEU A 200 -7.27 -12.73 1.42
C LEU A 200 -8.44 -13.30 0.58
N ARG A 201 -8.74 -12.68 -0.56
CA ARG A 201 -9.80 -13.18 -1.48
C ARG A 201 -9.43 -14.49 -2.15
N ALA A 202 -8.15 -14.76 -2.34
CA ALA A 202 -7.66 -16.01 -2.93
C ALA A 202 -7.67 -17.18 -1.93
N GLN A 203 -7.81 -16.94 -0.63
CA GLN A 203 -7.83 -17.99 0.40
C GLN A 203 -9.05 -18.90 0.33
N ILE A 204 -10.18 -18.44 -0.21
CA ILE A 204 -11.35 -19.29 -0.47
C ILE A 204 -11.71 -19.12 -1.94
N SER A 205 -11.72 -20.22 -2.69
CA SER A 205 -12.13 -20.19 -4.09
C SER A 205 -13.59 -19.71 -4.22
N PRO A 206 -13.87 -18.61 -4.98
CA PRO A 206 -15.24 -18.16 -5.21
C PRO A 206 -16.12 -19.25 -5.82
N HIS A 207 -15.54 -20.08 -6.67
CA HIS A 207 -16.22 -21.21 -7.29
C HIS A 207 -16.66 -22.27 -6.25
N PHE A 208 -15.84 -22.53 -5.23
CA PHE A 208 -16.20 -23.41 -4.12
C PHE A 208 -17.39 -22.85 -3.33
N ILE A 209 -17.40 -21.53 -3.03
CA ILE A 209 -18.51 -20.89 -2.32
C ILE A 209 -19.82 -21.07 -3.08
N TYR A 210 -19.84 -20.73 -4.38
CA TYR A 210 -21.03 -20.87 -5.22
C TYR A 210 -21.51 -22.31 -5.31
N ASN A 211 -20.62 -23.26 -5.49
CA ASN A 211 -20.94 -24.69 -5.62
C ASN A 211 -21.48 -25.26 -4.30
N SER A 212 -20.87 -24.93 -3.17
CA SER A 212 -21.33 -25.38 -1.85
C SER A 212 -22.72 -24.85 -1.54
N LEU A 213 -22.96 -23.54 -1.79
CA LEU A 213 -24.29 -22.95 -1.58
C LEU A 213 -25.34 -23.55 -2.53
N ALA A 214 -25.01 -23.85 -3.78
CA ALA A 214 -25.91 -24.52 -4.72
C ALA A 214 -26.22 -25.95 -4.28
N ALA A 215 -25.21 -26.71 -3.81
CA ALA A 215 -25.41 -28.05 -3.25
C ALA A 215 -26.32 -28.01 -2.02
N ILE A 216 -26.06 -27.09 -1.05
CA ILE A 216 -26.93 -26.92 0.13
C ILE A 216 -28.37 -26.59 -0.29
N ALA A 217 -28.56 -25.66 -1.24
CA ALA A 217 -29.90 -25.28 -1.73
C ALA A 217 -30.65 -26.46 -2.36
N SER A 218 -29.98 -27.42 -2.98
CA SER A 218 -30.63 -28.61 -3.55
C SER A 218 -31.23 -29.50 -2.48
N PHE A 219 -30.65 -29.56 -1.29
CA PHE A 219 -31.17 -30.36 -0.16
C PHE A 219 -32.28 -29.66 0.63
N VAL A 220 -32.46 -28.34 0.55
CA VAL A 220 -33.45 -27.60 1.39
C VAL A 220 -34.87 -28.17 1.32
N ARG A 221 -35.30 -28.69 0.16
CA ARG A 221 -36.61 -29.27 -0.03
C ARG A 221 -36.66 -30.80 0.11
N THR A 222 -35.56 -31.49 -0.16
CA THR A 222 -35.52 -32.96 -0.19
C THR A 222 -35.00 -33.57 1.09
N ASP A 223 -34.08 -32.88 1.78
CA ASP A 223 -33.49 -33.30 3.07
C ASP A 223 -33.05 -32.06 3.86
N PRO A 224 -34.00 -31.39 4.57
CA PRO A 224 -33.72 -30.16 5.32
C PRO A 224 -32.71 -30.33 6.46
N GLU A 225 -32.62 -31.50 7.08
CA GLU A 225 -31.65 -31.80 8.14
C GLU A 225 -30.24 -31.82 7.53
N ARG A 226 -30.06 -32.50 6.42
CA ARG A 226 -28.79 -32.51 5.67
C ARG A 226 -28.39 -31.11 5.19
N ALA A 227 -29.35 -30.31 4.70
CA ALA A 227 -29.08 -28.92 4.29
C ALA A 227 -28.58 -28.09 5.49
N ARG A 228 -29.17 -28.27 6.67
CA ARG A 228 -28.77 -27.60 7.91
C ARG A 228 -27.37 -27.99 8.33
N ASP A 229 -27.02 -29.28 8.31
CA ASP A 229 -25.70 -29.79 8.67
C ASP A 229 -24.63 -29.26 7.72
N LEU A 230 -24.88 -29.28 6.41
CA LEU A 230 -23.97 -28.72 5.40
C LEU A 230 -23.77 -27.21 5.56
N LEU A 231 -24.82 -26.47 5.97
CA LEU A 231 -24.68 -25.04 6.24
C LEU A 231 -23.77 -24.76 7.45
N LEU A 232 -23.84 -25.59 8.49
CA LEU A 232 -22.96 -25.51 9.66
C LEU A 232 -21.51 -25.83 9.29
N GLU A 233 -21.28 -26.89 8.51
CA GLU A 233 -19.96 -27.22 8.01
C GLU A 233 -19.37 -26.11 7.13
N PHE A 234 -20.19 -25.51 6.26
CA PHE A 234 -19.79 -24.37 5.44
C PHE A 234 -19.42 -23.15 6.29
N ALA A 235 -20.21 -22.85 7.34
CA ALA A 235 -19.92 -21.74 8.25
C ALA A 235 -18.61 -21.96 9.03
N ASP A 236 -18.36 -23.18 9.49
CA ASP A 236 -17.13 -23.52 10.22
C ASP A 236 -15.90 -23.55 9.32
N PHE A 237 -16.04 -24.05 8.09
CA PHE A 237 -15.00 -24.00 7.05
C PHE A 237 -14.61 -22.55 6.75
N THR A 238 -15.59 -21.69 6.47
CA THR A 238 -15.33 -20.28 6.14
C THR A 238 -14.73 -19.52 7.33
N ARG A 239 -15.15 -19.82 8.55
CA ARG A 239 -14.58 -19.23 9.77
C ARG A 239 -13.10 -19.60 9.93
N TYR A 240 -12.75 -20.86 9.68
CA TYR A 240 -11.36 -21.30 9.70
C TYR A 240 -10.55 -20.60 8.62
N ALA A 241 -10.98 -20.63 7.36
CA ALA A 241 -10.26 -20.06 6.22
C ALA A 241 -10.08 -18.52 6.30
N LEU A 242 -10.99 -17.82 7.02
CA LEU A 242 -10.91 -16.37 7.26
C LEU A 242 -10.29 -16.00 8.61
N ARG A 243 -9.78 -16.97 9.36
CA ARG A 243 -9.16 -16.74 10.66
C ARG A 243 -7.94 -15.82 10.52
N ARG A 244 -7.95 -14.70 11.24
CA ARG A 244 -6.80 -13.83 11.42
C ARG A 244 -5.94 -14.37 12.56
N GLY A 245 -5.11 -15.36 12.35
CA GLY A 245 -4.30 -15.87 13.44
C GLY A 245 -3.21 -16.81 12.98
N GLY A 246 -2.02 -16.61 13.53
CA GLY A 246 -0.84 -17.46 13.49
C GLY A 246 -0.37 -17.99 12.14
N ALA A 247 0.92 -17.95 11.91
CA ALA A 247 1.52 -18.60 10.73
C ALA A 247 1.41 -20.14 10.79
N PHE A 248 1.07 -20.69 11.98
CA PHE A 248 1.11 -22.12 12.26
C PHE A 248 -0.16 -22.60 12.99
N THR A 249 -0.48 -23.89 12.76
CA THR A 249 -1.60 -24.61 13.37
C THR A 249 -1.19 -26.06 13.62
N THR A 250 -2.04 -26.86 14.28
CA THR A 250 -1.81 -28.29 14.40
C THR A 250 -2.29 -29.06 13.19
N LEU A 251 -1.66 -30.20 12.89
CA LEU A 251 -2.13 -31.12 11.84
C LEU A 251 -3.59 -31.54 12.09
N ALA A 252 -4.00 -31.70 13.33
CA ALA A 252 -5.38 -32.01 13.70
C ALA A 252 -6.37 -30.92 13.27
N GLU A 253 -6.02 -29.65 13.39
CA GLU A 253 -6.87 -28.52 12.96
C GLU A 253 -6.95 -28.41 11.43
N GLU A 254 -5.83 -28.60 10.73
CA GLU A 254 -5.80 -28.65 9.25
C GLU A 254 -6.66 -29.79 8.72
N LEU A 255 -6.51 -31.00 9.25
CA LEU A 255 -7.30 -32.16 8.83
C LEU A 255 -8.77 -31.99 9.10
N ARG A 256 -9.16 -31.42 10.24
CA ARG A 256 -10.56 -31.10 10.54
C ARG A 256 -11.17 -30.13 9.54
N ASN A 257 -10.40 -29.14 9.10
CA ASN A 257 -10.87 -28.20 8.08
C ASN A 257 -10.97 -28.86 6.70
N VAL A 258 -10.04 -29.75 6.37
CA VAL A 258 -10.07 -30.57 5.15
C VAL A 258 -11.29 -31.50 5.16
N GLU A 259 -11.62 -32.13 6.28
CA GLU A 259 -12.82 -32.97 6.40
C GLU A 259 -14.09 -32.16 6.10
N ARG A 260 -14.24 -30.94 6.63
CA ARG A 260 -15.37 -30.06 6.32
C ARG A 260 -15.46 -29.75 4.83
N TYR A 261 -14.33 -29.38 4.22
CA TYR A 261 -14.25 -29.16 2.78
C TYR A 261 -14.73 -30.40 1.99
N LEU A 262 -14.24 -31.57 2.33
CA LEU A 262 -14.58 -32.82 1.66
C LEU A 262 -16.06 -33.19 1.83
N VAL A 263 -16.67 -32.94 3.00
CA VAL A 263 -18.11 -33.15 3.24
C VAL A 263 -18.95 -32.26 2.31
N LEU A 264 -18.54 -31.01 2.09
CA LEU A 264 -19.24 -30.10 1.18
C LEU A 264 -19.09 -30.52 -0.28
N GLU A 265 -17.89 -30.95 -0.70
CA GLU A 265 -17.65 -31.44 -2.04
C GLU A 265 -18.38 -32.79 -2.29
N GLN A 266 -18.41 -33.70 -1.32
CA GLN A 266 -19.21 -34.92 -1.41
C GLN A 266 -20.70 -34.64 -1.57
N ALA A 267 -21.25 -33.62 -0.91
CA ALA A 267 -22.63 -33.21 -1.11
C ALA A 267 -22.90 -32.75 -2.56
N ARG A 268 -21.90 -32.17 -3.24
CA ARG A 268 -21.97 -31.72 -4.63
C ARG A 268 -21.82 -32.89 -5.62
N PHE A 269 -20.80 -33.75 -5.41
CA PHE A 269 -20.48 -34.83 -6.33
C PHE A 269 -21.30 -36.12 -6.11
N GLY A 270 -21.90 -36.28 -4.92
CA GLY A 270 -22.62 -37.49 -4.53
C GLY A 270 -21.69 -38.71 -4.54
N ASP A 271 -22.22 -39.85 -5.00
CA ASP A 271 -21.49 -41.14 -5.06
C ASP A 271 -20.27 -41.14 -6.01
N ARG A 272 -20.14 -40.08 -6.81
CA ARG A 272 -18.99 -39.93 -7.71
C ARG A 272 -17.69 -39.57 -6.97
N MET A 273 -17.74 -39.14 -5.71
CA MET A 273 -16.57 -38.79 -4.92
C MET A 273 -16.46 -39.65 -3.67
N ARG A 274 -15.42 -40.47 -3.62
CA ARG A 274 -15.06 -41.28 -2.45
C ARG A 274 -13.85 -40.66 -1.76
N VAL A 275 -13.83 -40.77 -0.45
CA VAL A 275 -12.75 -40.23 0.39
C VAL A 275 -12.34 -41.25 1.42
N SER A 276 -11.02 -41.39 1.61
CA SER A 276 -10.44 -42.20 2.71
C SER A 276 -9.45 -41.33 3.49
N LEU A 277 -9.51 -41.41 4.82
CA LEU A 277 -8.53 -40.81 5.73
C LEU A 277 -7.90 -41.90 6.59
N MET A 278 -6.56 -42.03 6.56
CA MET A 278 -5.78 -42.93 7.41
C MET A 278 -4.73 -42.10 8.15
N ILE A 279 -5.04 -41.69 9.37
CA ILE A 279 -4.23 -40.77 10.15
C ILE A 279 -3.71 -41.46 11.41
N ALA A 280 -2.39 -41.49 11.56
CA ALA A 280 -1.76 -41.96 12.80
C ALA A 280 -1.99 -40.93 13.92
N PRO A 281 -2.52 -41.33 15.09
CA PRO A 281 -2.83 -40.37 16.17
C PRO A 281 -1.59 -39.59 16.64
N GLU A 282 -0.42 -40.13 16.54
CA GLU A 282 0.84 -39.58 17.01
C GLU A 282 1.26 -38.33 16.21
N VAL A 283 0.75 -38.14 14.99
CA VAL A 283 1.08 -36.99 14.15
C VAL A 283 0.08 -35.83 14.31
N LEU A 284 -1.08 -36.04 14.91
CA LEU A 284 -2.11 -35.00 15.09
C LEU A 284 -1.63 -33.72 15.79
N PRO A 285 -0.77 -33.79 16.84
CA PRO A 285 -0.27 -32.57 17.51
C PRO A 285 0.87 -31.89 16.76
N VAL A 286 1.35 -32.43 15.64
CA VAL A 286 2.47 -31.84 14.87
C VAL A 286 2.04 -30.45 14.36
N THR A 287 2.93 -29.49 14.51
CA THR A 287 2.70 -28.14 14.03
C THR A 287 3.02 -28.04 12.54
N VAL A 288 2.09 -27.47 11.77
CA VAL A 288 2.22 -27.24 10.31
C VAL A 288 1.92 -25.79 9.97
N PRO A 289 2.41 -25.28 8.84
CA PRO A 289 1.96 -23.98 8.35
C PRO A 289 0.44 -23.97 8.12
N TYR A 290 -0.20 -22.88 8.48
CA TYR A 290 -1.64 -22.67 8.26
C TYR A 290 -2.00 -22.83 6.77
N LEU A 291 -3.06 -23.56 6.44
CA LEU A 291 -3.46 -23.92 5.06
C LEU A 291 -2.34 -24.63 4.27
N ALA A 292 -1.64 -25.58 4.89
CA ALA A 292 -0.64 -26.41 4.19
C ALA A 292 -1.29 -27.59 3.45
N ILE A 293 -2.35 -28.18 3.98
CA ILE A 293 -3.00 -29.38 3.41
C ILE A 293 -4.14 -29.02 2.47
N GLN A 294 -4.96 -28.04 2.86
CA GLN A 294 -6.18 -27.68 2.13
C GLN A 294 -5.93 -27.41 0.63
N PRO A 295 -4.94 -26.62 0.18
CA PRO A 295 -4.73 -26.36 -1.24
C PRO A 295 -4.37 -27.63 -2.04
N ILE A 296 -3.71 -28.61 -1.41
CA ILE A 296 -3.36 -29.87 -2.06
C ILE A 296 -4.63 -30.71 -2.28
N VAL A 297 -5.51 -30.78 -1.26
CA VAL A 297 -6.78 -31.50 -1.36
C VAL A 297 -7.74 -30.80 -2.34
N GLU A 298 -7.80 -29.46 -2.33
CA GLU A 298 -8.55 -28.70 -3.33
C GLU A 298 -8.08 -29.02 -4.75
N ASN A 299 -6.77 -29.13 -4.95
CA ASN A 299 -6.18 -29.49 -6.24
C ASN A 299 -6.60 -30.90 -6.67
N ALA A 300 -6.52 -31.88 -5.77
CA ALA A 300 -6.95 -33.25 -6.03
C ALA A 300 -8.44 -33.33 -6.43
N VAL A 301 -9.32 -32.59 -5.76
CA VAL A 301 -10.75 -32.58 -6.09
C VAL A 301 -11.02 -31.82 -7.39
N ARG A 302 -10.46 -30.61 -7.54
CA ARG A 302 -10.74 -29.70 -8.68
C ARG A 302 -10.15 -30.22 -9.99
N HIS A 303 -8.88 -30.64 -9.96
CA HIS A 303 -8.14 -31.05 -11.16
C HIS A 303 -8.12 -32.56 -11.35
N GLY A 304 -8.13 -33.34 -10.26
CA GLY A 304 -8.19 -34.79 -10.33
C GLY A 304 -9.59 -35.31 -10.60
N ILE A 305 -10.54 -35.03 -9.71
CA ILE A 305 -11.86 -35.67 -9.69
C ILE A 305 -12.88 -35.02 -10.59
N ALA A 306 -12.94 -33.65 -10.58
CA ALA A 306 -14.00 -32.93 -11.30
C ALA A 306 -14.04 -33.20 -12.80
N GLY A 307 -12.88 -33.43 -13.42
CA GLY A 307 -12.73 -33.70 -14.85
C GLY A 307 -12.89 -35.18 -15.23
N LYS A 308 -13.02 -36.12 -14.27
CA LYS A 308 -13.06 -37.56 -14.52
C LYS A 308 -14.49 -38.07 -14.72
N GLU A 309 -14.77 -38.69 -15.87
CA GLU A 309 -16.02 -39.41 -16.08
C GLU A 309 -16.09 -40.63 -15.14
N GLY A 310 -17.22 -40.82 -14.42
CA GLY A 310 -17.39 -41.91 -13.47
C GLY A 310 -16.96 -41.60 -12.03
N GLY A 311 -16.38 -40.45 -11.78
CA GLY A 311 -15.95 -40.02 -10.44
C GLY A 311 -14.58 -40.52 -10.03
N GLY A 312 -14.18 -40.30 -8.78
CA GLY A 312 -12.87 -40.70 -8.31
C GLY A 312 -12.76 -40.84 -6.79
N HIS A 313 -11.56 -41.12 -6.35
CA HIS A 313 -11.22 -41.34 -4.95
C HIS A 313 -10.08 -40.42 -4.53
N VAL A 314 -10.24 -39.75 -3.39
CA VAL A 314 -9.17 -39.00 -2.72
C VAL A 314 -8.77 -39.76 -1.46
N ASN A 315 -7.51 -40.07 -1.34
CA ASN A 315 -6.94 -40.78 -0.21
C ASN A 315 -5.94 -39.86 0.53
N ILE A 316 -6.16 -39.64 1.82
CA ILE A 316 -5.30 -38.83 2.67
C ILE A 316 -4.68 -39.71 3.75
N VAL A 317 -3.37 -39.78 3.77
CA VAL A 317 -2.61 -40.62 4.70
C VAL A 317 -1.63 -39.75 5.47
N ALA A 318 -1.60 -39.88 6.78
CA ALA A 318 -0.57 -39.25 7.61
C ALA A 318 0.05 -40.30 8.54
N THR A 319 1.34 -40.50 8.42
CA THR A 319 2.10 -41.54 9.12
C THR A 319 3.22 -40.99 9.97
N ASP A 320 3.53 -41.68 11.06
CA ASP A 320 4.67 -41.44 11.92
C ASP A 320 5.94 -42.05 11.32
N LYS A 321 6.95 -41.21 11.05
CA LYS A 321 8.28 -41.61 10.61
C LYS A 321 9.36 -41.37 11.66
N GLY A 322 9.00 -41.43 12.94
CA GLY A 322 9.90 -41.17 14.05
C GLY A 322 10.11 -39.70 14.36
N SER A 323 11.15 -39.08 13.82
CA SER A 323 11.41 -37.63 13.98
C SER A 323 10.50 -36.73 13.11
N GLU A 324 9.86 -37.32 12.10
CA GLU A 324 9.04 -36.62 11.11
C GLU A 324 7.61 -37.19 11.05
N ALA A 325 6.68 -36.38 10.63
CA ALA A 325 5.38 -36.81 10.14
C ALA A 325 5.40 -36.74 8.61
N GLU A 326 4.94 -37.80 7.93
CA GLU A 326 4.77 -37.84 6.50
C GLU A 326 3.31 -37.81 6.14
N ILE A 327 2.93 -36.84 5.30
CA ILE A 327 1.56 -36.59 4.84
C ILE A 327 1.53 -36.84 3.34
N SER A 328 0.58 -37.66 2.89
CA SER A 328 0.36 -37.99 1.48
C SER A 328 -1.10 -37.79 1.12
N ILE A 329 -1.34 -37.07 0.04
CA ILE A 329 -2.65 -36.87 -0.58
C ILE A 329 -2.59 -37.42 -1.98
N GLU A 330 -3.47 -38.39 -2.29
CA GLU A 330 -3.50 -39.11 -3.55
C GLU A 330 -4.90 -39.08 -4.14
N ASP A 331 -5.02 -38.75 -5.41
CA ASP A 331 -6.24 -38.90 -6.21
C ASP A 331 -6.03 -39.86 -7.36
N ASP A 332 -7.10 -40.57 -7.72
CA ASP A 332 -7.14 -41.44 -8.90
C ASP A 332 -7.71 -40.71 -10.13
N GLY A 333 -7.51 -39.41 -10.20
CA GLY A 333 -8.09 -38.50 -11.20
C GLY A 333 -7.44 -38.58 -12.57
N ILE A 334 -7.57 -37.47 -13.34
CA ILE A 334 -7.04 -37.40 -14.71
C ILE A 334 -5.52 -37.24 -14.75
N GLY A 335 -4.87 -36.90 -13.62
CA GLY A 335 -3.44 -36.62 -13.56
C GLY A 335 -3.04 -35.35 -14.34
N SER A 336 -1.75 -35.08 -14.37
CA SER A 336 -1.16 -33.94 -15.06
C SER A 336 0.14 -34.28 -15.74
N ASP A 337 0.63 -33.40 -16.63
CA ASP A 337 1.96 -33.47 -17.19
C ASP A 337 3.02 -33.21 -16.11
N PRO A 338 3.97 -34.11 -15.84
CA PRO A 338 5.02 -33.89 -14.84
C PRO A 338 5.85 -32.61 -15.07
N GLU A 339 6.09 -32.26 -16.34
CA GLU A 339 6.86 -31.03 -16.66
C GLU A 339 6.07 -29.75 -16.34
N GLU A 340 4.75 -29.76 -16.45
CA GLU A 340 3.88 -28.67 -16.04
C GLU A 340 3.94 -28.49 -14.51
N ILE A 341 3.82 -29.59 -13.76
CA ILE A 341 3.95 -29.56 -12.29
C ILE A 341 5.33 -29.06 -11.86
N ARG A 342 6.40 -29.44 -12.52
CA ARG A 342 7.76 -28.94 -12.23
C ARG A 342 7.83 -27.42 -12.39
N ARG A 343 7.29 -26.88 -13.50
CA ARG A 343 7.24 -25.43 -13.72
C ARG A 343 6.43 -24.69 -12.65
N VAL A 344 5.36 -25.32 -12.16
CA VAL A 344 4.57 -24.77 -11.02
C VAL A 344 5.41 -24.68 -9.75
N LEU A 345 6.15 -25.74 -9.41
CA LEU A 345 7.00 -25.77 -8.22
C LEU A 345 8.20 -24.81 -8.34
N ASP A 346 8.72 -24.62 -9.55
CA ASP A 346 9.81 -23.67 -9.85
C ASP A 346 9.33 -22.20 -9.92
N GLY A 347 8.06 -21.92 -9.66
CA GLY A 347 7.49 -20.57 -9.65
C GLY A 347 7.30 -19.92 -11.03
N GLN A 348 7.30 -20.72 -12.12
CA GLN A 348 7.21 -20.27 -13.52
C GLN A 348 5.81 -20.48 -14.13
N ALA A 349 4.77 -20.66 -13.31
CA ALA A 349 3.44 -21.04 -13.77
C ALA A 349 2.42 -19.91 -13.73
N ASP A 350 1.31 -20.08 -14.46
CA ASP A 350 0.15 -19.18 -14.50
C ASP A 350 -0.51 -19.00 -13.11
N PRO A 351 -1.17 -17.86 -12.85
CA PRO A 351 -1.81 -17.54 -11.57
C PRO A 351 -2.84 -18.57 -11.06
N GLU A 352 -3.40 -19.41 -11.93
CA GLU A 352 -4.38 -20.43 -11.54
C GLU A 352 -3.74 -21.69 -10.90
N SER A 353 -2.44 -21.92 -11.11
CA SER A 353 -1.68 -23.06 -10.58
C SER A 353 -0.89 -22.73 -9.30
N VAL A 354 -1.09 -21.58 -8.73
CA VAL A 354 -0.28 -21.00 -7.62
C VAL A 354 -0.41 -21.78 -6.30
N GLY A 355 -1.45 -22.62 -6.14
CA GLY A 355 -1.72 -23.28 -4.86
C GLY A 355 -0.60 -24.22 -4.38
N LEU A 356 -0.14 -25.15 -5.22
CA LEU A 356 0.93 -26.12 -4.86
C LEU A 356 2.29 -25.44 -4.69
N GLY A 357 2.66 -24.51 -5.59
CA GLY A 357 3.92 -23.77 -5.50
C GLY A 357 4.02 -22.93 -4.22
N ASN A 358 2.91 -22.33 -3.78
CA ASN A 358 2.88 -21.57 -2.52
C ASN A 358 3.06 -22.47 -1.29
N VAL A 359 2.50 -23.69 -1.32
CA VAL A 359 2.69 -24.65 -0.22
C VAL A 359 4.14 -25.12 -0.19
N ASP A 360 4.73 -25.49 -1.36
CA ASP A 360 6.13 -25.90 -1.48
C ASP A 360 7.08 -24.81 -0.94
N ALA A 361 6.96 -23.60 -1.45
CA ALA A 361 7.81 -22.48 -1.02
C ALA A 361 7.71 -22.22 0.49
N ARG A 362 6.50 -22.32 1.07
CA ARG A 362 6.28 -22.11 2.49
C ARG A 362 6.86 -23.25 3.36
N LEU A 363 6.71 -24.49 2.96
CA LEU A 363 7.32 -25.63 3.66
C LEU A 363 8.85 -25.50 3.68
N ARG A 364 9.47 -25.19 2.54
CA ARG A 364 10.92 -24.96 2.43
C ARG A 364 11.37 -23.76 3.26
N GLN A 365 10.63 -22.67 3.24
CA GLN A 365 10.95 -21.48 4.04
C GLN A 365 10.95 -21.76 5.55
N VAL A 366 10.03 -22.62 6.01
CA VAL A 366 9.84 -22.90 7.44
C VAL A 366 10.79 -23.99 7.93
N TYR A 367 10.95 -25.07 7.18
CA TYR A 367 11.64 -26.27 7.64
C TYR A 367 12.98 -26.53 6.92
N GLY A 368 13.28 -25.79 5.85
CA GLY A 368 14.46 -25.97 5.01
C GLY A 368 14.14 -26.65 3.67
N ASP A 369 15.09 -26.56 2.75
CA ASP A 369 14.93 -26.99 1.35
C ASP A 369 14.58 -28.48 1.18
N ASP A 370 14.92 -29.32 2.14
CA ASP A 370 14.65 -30.77 2.11
C ASP A 370 13.18 -31.12 2.39
N PHE A 371 12.36 -30.15 2.85
CA PHE A 371 10.97 -30.35 3.26
C PHE A 371 9.93 -29.87 2.23
N GLY A 372 10.30 -29.75 0.98
CA GLY A 372 9.38 -29.41 -0.11
C GLY A 372 8.39 -30.52 -0.45
N LEU A 373 7.48 -30.20 -1.40
CA LEU A 373 6.54 -31.17 -1.95
C LEU A 373 7.24 -32.15 -2.89
N VAL A 374 6.86 -33.41 -2.79
CA VAL A 374 7.16 -34.46 -3.79
C VAL A 374 5.86 -34.79 -4.50
N VAL A 375 5.81 -34.56 -5.82
CA VAL A 375 4.61 -34.77 -6.65
C VAL A 375 4.90 -35.85 -7.66
N GLU A 376 4.08 -36.91 -7.61
CA GLU A 376 4.07 -38.02 -8.55
C GLU A 376 2.76 -37.95 -9.35
N THR A 377 2.84 -37.77 -10.66
CA THR A 377 1.67 -37.68 -11.53
C THR A 377 1.99 -38.07 -12.95
N ALA A 378 0.98 -38.56 -13.66
CA ALA A 378 1.03 -38.79 -15.10
C ALA A 378 -0.39 -38.69 -15.67
N PRO A 379 -0.56 -38.29 -16.95
CA PRO A 379 -1.88 -38.23 -17.57
C PRO A 379 -2.62 -39.58 -17.47
N GLY A 380 -3.82 -39.54 -16.91
CA GLY A 380 -4.67 -40.72 -16.70
C GLY A 380 -4.33 -41.59 -15.48
N ALA A 381 -3.28 -41.26 -14.72
CA ALA A 381 -2.81 -42.07 -13.57
C ALA A 381 -3.12 -41.43 -12.20
N GLY A 382 -3.75 -40.23 -12.19
CA GLY A 382 -4.00 -39.46 -10.97
C GLY A 382 -2.75 -38.70 -10.51
N THR A 383 -2.84 -38.17 -9.29
CA THR A 383 -1.76 -37.36 -8.68
C THR A 383 -1.56 -37.78 -7.23
N LYS A 384 -0.31 -37.91 -6.81
CA LYS A 384 0.08 -38.14 -5.44
C LYS A 384 1.04 -37.05 -5.01
N VAL A 385 0.68 -36.29 -3.96
CA VAL A 385 1.51 -35.29 -3.35
C VAL A 385 1.91 -35.74 -1.97
N THR A 386 3.21 -35.78 -1.70
CA THR A 386 3.78 -36.18 -0.40
C THR A 386 4.67 -35.06 0.12
N PHE A 387 4.58 -34.81 1.41
CA PHE A 387 5.53 -33.93 2.11
C PHE A 387 5.79 -34.43 3.52
N ARG A 388 6.91 -34.00 4.07
CA ARG A 388 7.32 -34.31 5.44
C ARG A 388 7.47 -33.07 6.26
N VAL A 389 7.19 -33.17 7.54
CA VAL A 389 7.41 -32.10 8.51
C VAL A 389 8.05 -32.66 9.78
N PRO A 390 9.04 -31.96 10.37
CA PRO A 390 9.62 -32.41 11.62
C PRO A 390 8.59 -32.27 12.75
N LYS A 391 8.51 -33.28 13.63
CA LYS A 391 7.62 -33.25 14.80
C LYS A 391 7.99 -32.15 15.79
N TYR A 392 9.25 -31.77 15.82
CA TYR A 392 9.80 -30.72 16.69
C TYR A 392 10.67 -29.80 15.86
N ALA A 393 10.19 -28.61 15.55
CA ALA A 393 10.96 -27.58 14.89
C ALA A 393 11.16 -26.39 15.85
N PRO A 394 12.40 -25.94 16.11
CA PRO A 394 12.66 -24.79 16.97
C PRO A 394 11.98 -23.53 16.40
N GLY A 395 11.24 -22.81 17.26
CA GLY A 395 10.56 -21.57 16.85
C GLY A 395 9.22 -21.74 16.11
N VAL A 396 8.81 -22.98 15.84
CA VAL A 396 7.54 -23.30 15.18
C VAL A 396 6.54 -23.77 16.24
N HIS A 397 5.58 -22.92 16.58
CA HIS A 397 4.55 -23.22 17.56
C HIS A 397 3.17 -22.88 17.00
N ALA A 398 2.21 -23.80 17.21
CA ALA A 398 0.82 -23.54 16.88
C ALA A 398 0.30 -22.39 17.75
N SER A 399 -0.42 -21.43 17.15
CA SER A 399 -1.10 -20.37 17.89
C SER A 399 -2.26 -20.98 18.65
N ALA A 400 -2.34 -20.74 19.95
CA ALA A 400 -3.46 -21.18 20.80
C ALA A 400 -4.77 -20.46 20.42
#